data_dab23983c8245267603c9c1400678fc0
#
_entry.id   dab23983c8245267603c9c1400678fc0
#
_cell.length_a   1.000
_cell.length_b   1.000
_cell.length_c   1.000
_cell.angle_alpha   90.00
_cell.angle_beta   90.00
_cell.angle_gamma   90.00
#
_symmetry.space_group_name_H-M   'P 1'
#
loop_
_entity.id
_entity.type
_entity.pdbx_description
1 polymer ?
#
loop_
_entity_poly.entity_id
_entity_poly.type
_entity_poly.pdbx_seq_one_letter_code
_entity_poly.pdbx_strand_id
1 'polypeptide(L)'
;YSSGTTGLPKPLVHGHGGILLEFFKFLSLHMDLKPTDHFFWFSTTGWVMWNILQGGLLTGATSLLYDGNPGFPDMDVVWKFAEKSKMTIFGTSAAYLSACMNNHMEPGRDYDLTRLRVVGSTGSPLSPEGFRWVYDKVNHDVLLGSVSGGTDPCSAFIGCCPILPVKTGELQCRCLGVNAQAFDPQGNILMDQVGELVITDPMPSMPLYLWNDTADKRYQESYFDMYPGNWRHGDWVKFTPEGGGIILGRSDSTINRFGVRMGSSEIYAAVEEMPEVADSLVVGYTVHEEDYRMPLFVVLAAGLGLDAALKQKINQKIRSALSPRHLPDEIYAIAEVPSTLNGKKLEVPVKKVLSGIPLE
;
A
#
# COMPACT_ATOMS: atom_id res chain seq x y z
N TYR A 1 -10.06 13.00 6.71
CA TYR A 1 -9.04 12.79 7.76
C TYR A 1 -8.05 11.74 7.28
N SER A 2 -6.76 12.01 7.47
CA SER A 2 -5.74 10.95 7.38
C SER A 2 -5.30 10.54 8.79
N SER A 3 -4.99 9.26 8.98
CA SER A 3 -4.37 8.81 10.22
C SER A 3 -3.00 9.48 10.33
N GLY A 4 -2.83 10.39 11.29
CA GLY A 4 -1.52 10.93 11.59
C GLY A 4 -0.64 9.80 12.13
N THR A 5 0.30 9.31 11.34
CA THR A 5 1.30 8.33 11.82
C THR A 5 2.19 8.93 12.91
N THR A 6 2.16 10.26 13.08
CA THR A 6 2.99 11.03 14.00
C THR A 6 2.22 11.87 15.02
N GLY A 7 0.88 11.74 15.12
CA GLY A 7 0.05 12.52 16.05
C GLY A 7 -1.43 12.48 15.69
N LEU A 8 -2.19 13.51 16.12
CA LEU A 8 -3.62 13.62 15.83
C LEU A 8 -3.92 13.56 14.32
N PRO A 9 -5.04 12.94 13.90
CA PRO A 9 -5.46 12.90 12.51
C PRO A 9 -5.44 14.27 11.84
N LYS A 10 -4.98 14.33 10.60
CA LYS A 10 -4.98 15.57 9.81
C LYS A 10 -6.38 15.81 9.21
N PRO A 11 -7.06 16.90 9.51
CA PRO A 11 -8.36 17.24 8.94
C PRO A 11 -8.16 17.99 7.61
N LEU A 12 -8.12 17.24 6.51
CA LEU A 12 -7.83 17.72 5.17
C LEU A 12 -9.03 18.44 4.56
N VAL A 13 -8.82 19.60 3.96
CA VAL A 13 -9.85 20.35 3.21
C VAL A 13 -9.46 20.39 1.75
N HIS A 14 -10.36 19.90 0.88
CA HIS A 14 -10.16 19.83 -0.56
C HIS A 14 -11.10 20.75 -1.32
N GLY A 15 -10.68 21.21 -2.50
CA GLY A 15 -11.54 21.91 -3.45
C GLY A 15 -12.39 20.92 -4.26
N HIS A 16 -13.68 21.18 -4.43
CA HIS A 16 -14.59 20.30 -5.18
C HIS A 16 -14.10 20.04 -6.62
N GLY A 17 -13.72 21.10 -7.35
CA GLY A 17 -13.26 20.98 -8.73
C GLY A 17 -12.03 20.10 -8.88
N GLY A 18 -11.06 20.25 -7.96
CA GLY A 18 -9.84 19.46 -7.97
C GLY A 18 -10.10 17.98 -7.74
N ILE A 19 -10.94 17.64 -6.75
CA ILE A 19 -11.32 16.25 -6.46
C ILE A 19 -12.09 15.62 -7.64
N LEU A 20 -13.08 16.33 -8.21
CA LEU A 20 -13.85 15.82 -9.33
C LEU A 20 -12.97 15.55 -10.56
N LEU A 21 -12.04 16.47 -10.87
CA LEU A 21 -11.08 16.31 -11.96
C LEU A 21 -10.18 15.09 -11.75
N GLU A 22 -9.62 14.93 -10.55
CA GLU A 22 -8.74 13.82 -10.21
C GLU A 22 -9.46 12.47 -10.26
N PHE A 23 -10.67 12.38 -9.71
CA PHE A 23 -11.46 11.15 -9.76
C PHE A 23 -11.83 10.79 -11.20
N PHE A 24 -12.28 11.75 -11.98
CA PHE A 24 -12.64 11.50 -13.38
C PHE A 24 -11.41 11.05 -14.18
N LYS A 25 -10.27 11.73 -14.03
CA LYS A 25 -9.00 11.36 -14.64
C LYS A 25 -8.57 9.94 -14.26
N PHE A 26 -8.51 9.65 -12.96
CA PHE A 26 -8.02 8.36 -12.45
C PHE A 26 -8.94 7.22 -12.88
N LEU A 27 -10.23 7.37 -12.69
CA LEU A 27 -11.18 6.29 -12.98
C LEU A 27 -11.35 6.06 -14.48
N SER A 28 -11.49 7.13 -15.28
CA SER A 28 -11.73 6.98 -16.73
C SER A 28 -10.45 6.62 -17.51
N LEU A 29 -9.30 7.25 -17.19
CA LEU A 29 -8.09 7.11 -18.01
C LEU A 29 -7.12 6.06 -17.49
N HIS A 30 -7.04 5.86 -16.16
CA HIS A 30 -6.14 4.88 -15.57
C HIS A 30 -6.83 3.54 -15.29
N MET A 31 -8.05 3.56 -14.74
CA MET A 31 -8.82 2.34 -14.46
C MET A 31 -9.69 1.89 -15.63
N ASP A 32 -9.77 2.66 -16.71
CA ASP A 32 -10.63 2.40 -17.87
C ASP A 32 -12.10 2.17 -17.48
N LEU A 33 -12.59 2.91 -16.47
CA LEU A 33 -13.96 2.79 -15.96
C LEU A 33 -14.95 3.41 -16.95
N LYS A 34 -16.00 2.66 -17.29
CA LYS A 34 -17.03 2.98 -18.29
C LYS A 34 -18.42 3.00 -17.67
N PRO A 35 -19.41 3.66 -18.32
CA PRO A 35 -20.80 3.69 -17.84
C PRO A 35 -21.44 2.31 -17.68
N THR A 36 -20.95 1.31 -18.40
CA THR A 36 -21.47 -0.07 -18.36
C THR A 36 -20.83 -0.92 -17.27
N ASP A 37 -19.87 -0.37 -16.52
CA ASP A 37 -19.12 -1.12 -15.53
C ASP A 37 -19.87 -1.24 -14.19
N HIS A 38 -19.63 -2.35 -13.52
CA HIS A 38 -19.96 -2.63 -12.15
C HIS A 38 -18.66 -2.50 -11.33
N PHE A 39 -18.50 -1.33 -10.72
CA PHE A 39 -17.30 -0.92 -10.02
C PHE A 39 -17.40 -1.20 -8.53
N PHE A 40 -16.45 -1.94 -8.03
CA PHE A 40 -16.28 -2.26 -6.61
C PHE A 40 -14.87 -1.91 -6.12
N TRP A 41 -14.79 -1.34 -4.93
CA TRP A 41 -13.55 -1.32 -4.16
C TRP A 41 -13.87 -1.62 -2.70
N PHE A 42 -13.29 -2.71 -2.15
CA PHE A 42 -13.47 -2.99 -0.74
C PHE A 42 -12.88 -1.85 0.09
N SER A 43 -13.70 -1.19 0.88
CA SER A 43 -13.30 -0.03 1.67
C SER A 43 -14.21 0.17 2.87
N THR A 44 -13.67 0.78 3.91
CA THR A 44 -14.47 1.40 4.97
C THR A 44 -14.72 2.86 4.63
N THR A 45 -15.75 3.48 5.22
CA THR A 45 -16.05 4.91 5.02
C THR A 45 -14.96 5.84 5.54
N GLY A 46 -14.01 5.33 6.34
CA GLY A 46 -12.85 6.05 6.86
C GLY A 46 -11.60 5.97 5.98
N TRP A 47 -11.66 5.28 4.85
CA TRP A 47 -10.54 5.16 3.92
C TRP A 47 -10.79 5.92 2.62
N VAL A 48 -9.73 6.50 2.03
CA VAL A 48 -9.84 7.27 0.77
C VAL A 48 -10.47 6.49 -0.38
N MET A 49 -10.32 5.16 -0.39
CA MET A 49 -10.93 4.34 -1.45
C MET A 49 -12.45 4.36 -1.44
N TRP A 50 -13.10 4.72 -0.30
CA TRP A 50 -14.52 5.04 -0.28
C TRP A 50 -14.85 6.25 -1.15
N ASN A 51 -14.07 7.32 -1.06
CA ASN A 51 -14.27 8.52 -1.87
C ASN A 51 -14.08 8.21 -3.37
N ILE A 52 -13.05 7.41 -3.70
CA ILE A 52 -12.77 6.98 -5.08
C ILE A 52 -13.90 6.09 -5.61
N LEU A 53 -14.45 5.17 -4.79
CA LEU A 53 -15.58 4.34 -5.16
C LEU A 53 -16.83 5.21 -5.50
N GLN A 54 -17.12 6.24 -4.67
CA GLN A 54 -18.19 7.20 -4.97
C GLN A 54 -17.90 8.00 -6.25
N GLY A 55 -16.64 8.30 -6.52
CA GLY A 55 -16.20 8.93 -7.77
C GLY A 55 -16.58 8.14 -9.03
N GLY A 56 -16.82 6.83 -8.93
CA GLY A 56 -17.31 5.99 -10.02
C GLY A 56 -18.63 6.51 -10.63
N LEU A 57 -19.46 7.18 -9.84
CA LEU A 57 -20.71 7.78 -10.31
C LEU A 57 -20.47 8.89 -11.34
N LEU A 58 -19.31 9.56 -11.32
CA LEU A 58 -18.94 10.58 -12.32
C LEU A 58 -18.80 10.01 -13.73
N THR A 59 -18.44 8.72 -13.84
CA THR A 59 -18.28 8.03 -15.13
C THR A 59 -19.57 7.38 -15.61
N GLY A 60 -20.65 7.42 -14.82
CA GLY A 60 -21.91 6.73 -15.08
C GLY A 60 -21.89 5.25 -14.72
N ALA A 61 -20.80 4.73 -14.11
CA ALA A 61 -20.71 3.35 -13.68
C ALA A 61 -21.62 3.04 -12.49
N THR A 62 -21.96 1.77 -12.31
CA THR A 62 -22.66 1.29 -11.12
C THR A 62 -21.66 1.03 -10.00
N SER A 63 -21.71 1.83 -8.93
CA SER A 63 -20.90 1.58 -7.72
C SER A 63 -21.54 0.45 -6.90
N LEU A 64 -20.76 -0.59 -6.63
CA LEU A 64 -21.17 -1.74 -5.82
C LEU A 64 -20.67 -1.52 -4.37
N LEU A 65 -21.59 -1.65 -3.42
CA LEU A 65 -21.32 -1.43 -2.00
C LEU A 65 -21.41 -2.76 -1.24
N TYR A 66 -20.46 -2.97 -0.34
CA TYR A 66 -20.42 -4.12 0.55
C TYR A 66 -20.18 -3.65 1.97
N ASP A 67 -21.12 -3.99 2.88
CA ASP A 67 -21.02 -3.71 4.31
C ASP A 67 -20.81 -5.03 5.05
N GLY A 68 -19.57 -5.30 5.43
CA GLY A 68 -19.20 -6.54 6.11
C GLY A 68 -17.68 -6.76 6.15
N ASN A 69 -17.30 -7.82 6.87
CA ASN A 69 -15.92 -8.28 6.90
C ASN A 69 -15.63 -9.13 5.65
N PRO A 70 -14.56 -8.86 4.87
CA PRO A 70 -14.23 -9.59 3.64
C PRO A 70 -13.76 -11.03 3.87
N GLY A 71 -13.50 -11.40 5.14
CA GLY A 71 -13.13 -12.76 5.54
C GLY A 71 -14.22 -13.49 6.32
N PHE A 72 -15.45 -12.95 6.45
CA PHE A 72 -16.53 -13.57 7.21
C PHE A 72 -17.80 -13.75 6.36
N PRO A 73 -18.47 -14.92 6.40
CA PRO A 73 -18.15 -16.12 7.20
C PRO A 73 -16.93 -16.89 6.72
N ASP A 74 -16.49 -16.67 5.50
CA ASP A 74 -15.32 -17.26 4.86
C ASP A 74 -14.65 -16.25 3.90
N MET A 75 -13.43 -16.53 3.46
CA MET A 75 -12.68 -15.66 2.54
C MET A 75 -13.30 -15.57 1.14
N ASP A 76 -14.27 -16.43 0.82
CA ASP A 76 -14.96 -16.46 -0.46
C ASP A 76 -16.04 -15.39 -0.61
N VAL A 77 -16.49 -14.80 0.49
CA VAL A 77 -17.68 -13.94 0.51
C VAL A 77 -17.62 -12.81 -0.53
N VAL A 78 -16.45 -12.20 -0.73
CA VAL A 78 -16.30 -11.10 -1.70
C VAL A 78 -16.23 -11.63 -3.12
N TRP A 79 -15.68 -12.82 -3.36
CA TRP A 79 -15.68 -13.47 -4.67
C TRP A 79 -17.08 -13.95 -5.08
N LYS A 80 -17.87 -14.49 -4.15
CA LYS A 80 -19.30 -14.77 -4.32
C LYS A 80 -20.08 -13.51 -4.68
N PHE A 81 -19.74 -12.39 -4.05
CA PHE A 81 -20.33 -11.10 -4.37
C PHE A 81 -19.94 -10.63 -5.78
N ALA A 82 -18.67 -10.82 -6.17
CA ALA A 82 -18.18 -10.47 -7.51
C ALA A 82 -18.96 -11.19 -8.62
N GLU A 83 -19.14 -12.51 -8.49
CA GLU A 83 -19.96 -13.31 -9.40
C GLU A 83 -21.40 -12.83 -9.47
N LYS A 84 -22.08 -12.74 -8.31
CA LYS A 84 -23.50 -12.38 -8.22
C LYS A 84 -23.81 -10.98 -8.77
N SER A 85 -22.91 -10.02 -8.51
CA SER A 85 -23.06 -8.63 -8.96
C SER A 85 -22.57 -8.43 -10.40
N LYS A 86 -22.01 -9.47 -11.03
CA LYS A 86 -21.37 -9.39 -12.35
C LYS A 86 -20.33 -8.26 -12.40
N MET A 87 -19.48 -8.25 -11.41
CA MET A 87 -18.45 -7.24 -11.21
C MET A 87 -17.51 -7.17 -12.41
N THR A 88 -17.17 -5.96 -12.85
CA THR A 88 -16.24 -5.74 -13.97
C THR A 88 -14.92 -5.16 -13.48
N ILE A 89 -14.94 -4.43 -12.37
CA ILE A 89 -13.75 -3.89 -11.71
C ILE A 89 -13.81 -4.27 -10.24
N PHE A 90 -12.82 -5.05 -9.80
CA PHE A 90 -12.64 -5.51 -8.43
C PHE A 90 -11.43 -4.84 -7.82
N GLY A 91 -11.64 -3.89 -6.92
CA GLY A 91 -10.58 -3.24 -6.16
C GLY A 91 -10.52 -3.73 -4.72
N THR A 92 -9.31 -3.93 -4.23
CA THR A 92 -9.07 -4.38 -2.85
C THR A 92 -7.70 -3.93 -2.33
N SER A 93 -7.29 -4.43 -1.16
CA SER A 93 -5.94 -4.24 -0.64
C SER A 93 -5.01 -5.38 -1.06
N ALA A 94 -3.70 -5.10 -1.16
CA ALA A 94 -2.69 -6.13 -1.36
C ALA A 94 -2.74 -7.20 -0.23
N ALA A 95 -3.06 -6.79 1.00
CA ALA A 95 -3.22 -7.71 2.14
C ALA A 95 -4.36 -8.73 1.91
N TYR A 96 -5.50 -8.33 1.34
CA TYR A 96 -6.57 -9.26 1.03
C TYR A 96 -6.17 -10.27 -0.05
N LEU A 97 -5.50 -9.82 -1.12
CA LEU A 97 -4.99 -10.71 -2.16
C LEU A 97 -3.97 -11.71 -1.61
N SER A 98 -3.06 -11.25 -0.74
CA SER A 98 -2.10 -12.12 -0.04
C SER A 98 -2.80 -13.12 0.86
N ALA A 99 -3.84 -12.72 1.58
CA ALA A 99 -4.64 -13.63 2.41
C ALA A 99 -5.34 -14.70 1.55
N CYS A 100 -5.92 -14.33 0.41
CA CYS A 100 -6.51 -15.30 -0.53
C CYS A 100 -5.46 -16.29 -1.05
N MET A 101 -4.28 -15.80 -1.43
CA MET A 101 -3.16 -16.62 -1.89
C MET A 101 -2.70 -17.60 -0.80
N ASN A 102 -2.51 -17.14 0.44
CA ASN A 102 -2.10 -17.96 1.56
C ASN A 102 -3.15 -19.01 1.97
N ASN A 103 -4.43 -18.75 1.70
CA ASN A 103 -5.52 -19.72 1.86
C ASN A 103 -5.72 -20.62 0.63
N HIS A 104 -4.78 -20.62 -0.31
CA HIS A 104 -4.79 -21.47 -1.52
C HIS A 104 -6.06 -21.34 -2.35
N MET A 105 -6.67 -20.17 -2.38
CA MET A 105 -7.90 -19.92 -3.12
C MET A 105 -7.65 -19.90 -4.64
N GLU A 106 -8.65 -20.33 -5.39
CA GLU A 106 -8.63 -20.30 -6.86
C GLU A 106 -9.94 -19.65 -7.40
N PRO A 107 -10.13 -18.33 -7.19
CA PRO A 107 -11.42 -17.68 -7.49
C PRO A 107 -11.88 -17.84 -8.93
N GLY A 108 -10.95 -17.80 -9.90
CA GLY A 108 -11.29 -17.97 -11.31
C GLY A 108 -11.75 -19.38 -11.71
N ARG A 109 -11.45 -20.40 -10.88
CA ARG A 109 -11.99 -21.74 -11.02
C ARG A 109 -13.36 -21.88 -10.35
N ASP A 110 -13.51 -21.26 -9.17
CA ASP A 110 -14.62 -21.50 -8.28
C ASP A 110 -15.83 -20.60 -8.55
N TYR A 111 -15.62 -19.46 -9.25
CA TYR A 111 -16.63 -18.43 -9.56
C TYR A 111 -16.57 -17.99 -11.02
N ASP A 112 -17.73 -17.57 -11.57
CA ASP A 112 -17.78 -16.95 -12.90
C ASP A 112 -17.30 -15.48 -12.82
N LEU A 113 -16.03 -15.28 -13.09
CA LEU A 113 -15.37 -13.99 -13.15
C LEU A 113 -15.07 -13.54 -14.58
N THR A 114 -15.75 -14.09 -15.58
CA THR A 114 -15.53 -13.81 -17.01
C THR A 114 -15.78 -12.34 -17.39
N ARG A 115 -16.58 -11.62 -16.62
CA ARG A 115 -16.83 -10.19 -16.82
C ARG A 115 -15.78 -9.28 -16.17
N LEU A 116 -14.90 -9.82 -15.32
CA LEU A 116 -13.88 -9.06 -14.63
C LEU A 116 -12.81 -8.60 -15.62
N ARG A 117 -12.62 -7.29 -15.74
CA ARG A 117 -11.65 -6.65 -16.64
C ARG A 117 -10.46 -6.04 -15.89
N VAL A 118 -10.70 -5.60 -14.67
CA VAL A 118 -9.67 -4.94 -13.86
C VAL A 118 -9.67 -5.52 -12.45
N VAL A 119 -8.48 -5.84 -11.94
CA VAL A 119 -8.24 -6.10 -10.52
C VAL A 119 -7.37 -4.98 -9.97
N GLY A 120 -7.90 -4.19 -9.04
CA GLY A 120 -7.18 -3.09 -8.39
C GLY A 120 -6.55 -3.51 -7.07
N SER A 121 -5.32 -3.08 -6.81
CA SER A 121 -4.61 -3.33 -5.55
C SER A 121 -3.98 -2.06 -5.01
N THR A 122 -4.17 -1.76 -3.71
CA THR A 122 -3.52 -0.63 -3.03
C THR A 122 -3.39 -0.87 -1.52
N GLY A 123 -2.92 0.13 -0.78
CA GLY A 123 -2.77 0.10 0.68
C GLY A 123 -1.41 -0.39 1.15
N SER A 124 -0.80 -1.31 0.42
CA SER A 124 0.59 -1.74 0.55
C SER A 124 1.09 -2.24 -0.81
N PRO A 125 2.41 -2.39 -1.02
CA PRO A 125 2.94 -3.01 -2.24
C PRO A 125 2.42 -4.44 -2.39
N LEU A 126 1.95 -4.80 -3.59
CA LEU A 126 1.62 -6.19 -3.91
C LEU A 126 2.91 -6.93 -4.25
N SER A 127 3.11 -8.11 -3.66
CA SER A 127 4.29 -8.94 -3.92
C SER A 127 4.32 -9.45 -5.37
N PRO A 128 5.51 -9.77 -5.93
CA PRO A 128 5.60 -10.41 -7.23
C PRO A 128 4.78 -11.70 -7.35
N GLU A 129 4.68 -12.47 -6.27
CA GLU A 129 3.86 -13.68 -6.18
C GLU A 129 2.37 -13.34 -6.26
N GLY A 130 1.94 -12.27 -5.62
CA GLY A 130 0.57 -11.76 -5.69
C GLY A 130 0.19 -11.35 -7.12
N PHE A 131 1.11 -10.74 -7.89
CA PHE A 131 0.89 -10.48 -9.32
C PHE A 131 0.63 -11.77 -10.09
N ARG A 132 1.51 -12.79 -9.93
CA ARG A 132 1.36 -14.09 -10.62
C ARG A 132 0.07 -14.77 -10.20
N TRP A 133 -0.23 -14.77 -8.90
CA TRP A 133 -1.45 -15.39 -8.37
C TRP A 133 -2.73 -14.81 -9.00
N VAL A 134 -2.81 -13.48 -9.18
CA VAL A 134 -3.97 -12.86 -9.84
C VAL A 134 -4.14 -13.41 -11.26
N TYR A 135 -3.08 -13.47 -12.05
CA TYR A 135 -3.17 -13.99 -13.43
C TYR A 135 -3.42 -15.50 -13.50
N ASP A 136 -2.84 -16.27 -12.57
CA ASP A 136 -2.95 -17.72 -12.56
C ASP A 136 -4.27 -18.21 -11.94
N LYS A 137 -4.80 -17.50 -10.92
CA LYS A 137 -5.88 -18.00 -10.06
C LYS A 137 -7.16 -17.16 -10.07
N VAL A 138 -7.10 -15.92 -10.53
CA VAL A 138 -8.29 -15.06 -10.64
C VAL A 138 -8.75 -14.96 -12.08
N ASN A 139 -7.98 -14.30 -12.94
CA ASN A 139 -8.29 -14.20 -14.37
C ASN A 139 -7.03 -13.76 -15.13
N HIS A 140 -6.65 -14.53 -16.17
CA HIS A 140 -5.46 -14.28 -16.99
C HIS A 140 -5.60 -13.06 -17.93
N ASP A 141 -6.83 -12.57 -18.15
CA ASP A 141 -7.14 -11.50 -19.10
C ASP A 141 -7.68 -10.26 -18.38
N VAL A 142 -6.99 -9.82 -17.34
CA VAL A 142 -7.34 -8.59 -16.60
C VAL A 142 -6.22 -7.58 -16.62
N LEU A 143 -6.56 -6.30 -16.52
CA LEU A 143 -5.62 -5.28 -16.10
C LEU A 143 -5.41 -5.37 -14.59
N LEU A 144 -4.25 -5.82 -14.15
CA LEU A 144 -3.89 -5.74 -12.73
C LEU A 144 -3.34 -4.34 -12.42
N GLY A 145 -4.19 -3.52 -11.82
CA GLY A 145 -3.89 -2.14 -11.47
C GLY A 145 -3.36 -2.00 -10.05
N SER A 146 -2.06 -2.19 -9.84
CA SER A 146 -1.43 -1.80 -8.58
C SER A 146 -1.24 -0.29 -8.53
N VAL A 147 -1.61 0.35 -7.40
CA VAL A 147 -1.71 1.81 -7.29
C VAL A 147 -1.07 2.30 -6.00
N SER A 148 -0.19 3.30 -6.13
CA SER A 148 0.35 4.08 -5.01
C SER A 148 -0.20 5.50 -5.06
N GLY A 149 -0.73 5.95 -3.93
CA GLY A 149 -1.29 7.28 -3.75
C GLY A 149 -1.47 7.57 -2.27
N GLY A 150 -2.26 8.58 -1.95
CA GLY A 150 -2.45 8.97 -0.56
C GLY A 150 -3.85 9.50 -0.26
N THR A 151 -4.23 9.34 1.01
CA THR A 151 -5.43 9.96 1.55
C THR A 151 -5.35 11.49 1.46
N ASP A 152 -4.15 12.03 1.71
CA ASP A 152 -3.93 13.46 1.79
C ASP A 152 -4.21 14.17 0.46
N PRO A 153 -3.65 13.74 -0.70
CA PRO A 153 -4.03 14.30 -2.00
C PRO A 153 -5.33 13.69 -2.56
N CYS A 154 -5.92 12.70 -1.91
CA CYS A 154 -7.12 11.99 -2.35
C CYS A 154 -7.02 11.49 -3.82
N SER A 155 -5.85 10.99 -4.19
CA SER A 155 -5.52 10.56 -5.56
C SER A 155 -4.35 9.57 -5.56
N ALA A 156 -4.01 9.08 -6.78
CA ALA A 156 -2.85 8.26 -7.04
C ALA A 156 -1.72 9.07 -7.69
N PHE A 157 -0.47 8.70 -7.37
CA PHE A 157 0.74 9.26 -7.98
C PHE A 157 1.30 8.35 -9.06
N ILE A 158 1.31 7.05 -8.79
CA ILE A 158 1.79 6.01 -9.69
C ILE A 158 0.69 4.94 -9.73
N GLY A 159 0.33 4.50 -10.91
CA GLY A 159 -0.80 3.60 -11.04
C GLY A 159 -0.79 2.78 -12.30
N CYS A 160 -1.97 2.31 -12.65
CA CYS A 160 -2.20 1.50 -13.84
C CYS A 160 -2.40 2.35 -15.10
N CYS A 161 -2.24 1.69 -16.23
CA CYS A 161 -2.50 2.25 -17.54
C CYS A 161 -2.97 1.14 -18.49
N PRO A 162 -4.17 1.24 -19.09
CA PRO A 162 -4.73 0.16 -19.90
C PRO A 162 -3.98 -0.11 -21.21
N ILE A 163 -3.11 0.80 -21.64
CA ILE A 163 -2.33 0.68 -22.88
C ILE A 163 -0.86 0.29 -22.64
N LEU A 164 -0.45 0.09 -21.39
CA LEU A 164 0.91 -0.35 -21.04
C LEU A 164 0.89 -1.79 -20.51
N PRO A 165 1.96 -2.56 -20.72
CA PRO A 165 2.07 -3.89 -20.14
C PRO A 165 2.19 -3.83 -18.62
N VAL A 166 1.62 -4.81 -17.93
CA VAL A 166 1.84 -5.01 -16.49
C VAL A 166 3.12 -5.81 -16.30
N LYS A 167 4.05 -5.25 -15.54
CA LYS A 167 5.29 -5.94 -15.13
C LYS A 167 5.17 -6.37 -13.67
N THR A 168 5.55 -7.60 -13.40
CA THR A 168 5.49 -8.17 -12.05
C THR A 168 6.28 -7.35 -11.04
N GLY A 169 5.62 -6.90 -9.97
CA GLY A 169 6.22 -6.09 -8.90
C GLY A 169 6.40 -4.60 -9.21
N GLU A 170 5.98 -4.12 -10.39
CA GLU A 170 6.05 -2.71 -10.77
C GLU A 170 4.64 -2.09 -10.90
N LEU A 171 4.51 -0.82 -10.54
CA LEU A 171 3.41 0.04 -10.94
C LEU A 171 3.72 0.58 -12.33
N GLN A 172 2.73 0.59 -13.23
CA GLN A 172 2.98 0.75 -14.66
C GLN A 172 3.54 2.13 -15.06
N CYS A 173 3.03 3.22 -14.45
CA CYS A 173 3.47 4.57 -14.81
C CYS A 173 3.06 5.61 -13.76
N ARG A 174 3.65 6.80 -13.86
CA ARG A 174 3.11 8.01 -13.20
C ARG A 174 1.71 8.30 -13.70
N CYS A 175 0.83 8.70 -12.80
CA CYS A 175 -0.52 9.13 -13.21
C CYS A 175 -0.44 10.44 -14.00
N LEU A 176 -1.37 10.62 -14.93
CA LEU A 176 -1.46 11.83 -15.76
C LEU A 176 -1.54 13.10 -14.88
N GLY A 177 -0.77 14.12 -15.24
CA GLY A 177 -0.71 15.37 -14.49
C GLY A 177 0.00 15.28 -13.15
N VAL A 178 0.75 14.21 -12.90
CA VAL A 178 1.54 14.01 -11.68
C VAL A 178 3.02 13.97 -12.01
N ASN A 179 3.78 14.94 -11.51
CA ASN A 179 5.23 14.94 -11.60
C ASN A 179 5.85 14.31 -10.33
N ALA A 180 5.76 12.98 -10.24
CA ALA A 180 6.34 12.20 -9.16
C ALA A 180 7.82 11.89 -9.46
N GLN A 181 8.70 12.14 -8.49
CA GLN A 181 10.14 11.93 -8.59
C GLN A 181 10.65 11.16 -7.37
N ALA A 182 11.80 10.50 -7.53
CA ALA A 182 12.58 9.98 -6.41
C ALA A 182 13.69 10.99 -6.08
N PHE A 183 13.74 11.47 -4.83
CA PHE A 183 14.74 12.44 -4.39
C PHE A 183 15.75 11.83 -3.42
N ASP A 184 17.02 12.26 -3.56
CA ASP A 184 18.01 12.06 -2.50
C ASP A 184 17.80 13.07 -1.33
N PRO A 185 18.50 12.92 -0.19
CA PRO A 185 18.38 13.89 0.91
C PRO A 185 18.77 15.33 0.57
N GLN A 186 19.49 15.55 -0.55
CA GLN A 186 19.89 16.87 -1.03
C GLN A 186 18.89 17.46 -2.04
N GLY A 187 17.83 16.73 -2.40
CA GLY A 187 16.81 17.15 -3.36
C GLY A 187 17.17 16.91 -4.81
N ASN A 188 18.19 16.09 -5.10
CA ASN A 188 18.50 15.71 -6.47
C ASN A 188 17.59 14.56 -6.93
N ILE A 189 17.18 14.60 -8.21
CA ILE A 189 16.36 13.54 -8.82
C ILE A 189 17.21 12.29 -9.02
N LEU A 190 16.70 11.16 -8.58
CA LEU A 190 17.32 9.84 -8.79
C LEU A 190 16.56 9.05 -9.86
N MET A 191 17.30 8.33 -10.70
CA MET A 191 16.77 7.37 -11.67
C MET A 191 17.39 6.01 -11.42
N ASP A 192 16.54 4.96 -11.42
CA ASP A 192 16.89 3.57 -11.11
C ASP A 192 17.58 3.38 -9.74
N GLN A 193 17.33 4.31 -8.84
CA GLN A 193 17.80 4.30 -7.45
C GLN A 193 16.63 4.61 -6.51
N VAL A 194 16.74 4.12 -5.29
CA VAL A 194 15.72 4.36 -4.25
C VAL A 194 15.88 5.77 -3.70
N GLY A 195 14.77 6.53 -3.69
CA GLY A 195 14.68 7.86 -3.12
C GLY A 195 13.33 8.13 -2.45
N GLU A 196 13.22 9.26 -1.77
CA GLU A 196 11.97 9.75 -1.23
C GLU A 196 10.99 10.09 -2.35
N LEU A 197 9.75 9.63 -2.26
CA LEU A 197 8.69 9.99 -3.22
C LEU A 197 8.29 11.45 -3.01
N VAL A 198 8.56 12.25 -4.00
CA VAL A 198 8.29 13.69 -4.00
C VAL A 198 7.46 14.07 -5.22
N ILE A 199 6.44 14.92 -5.02
CA ILE A 199 5.63 15.49 -6.10
C ILE A 199 6.08 16.93 -6.29
N THR A 200 6.64 17.22 -7.46
CA THR A 200 7.32 18.50 -7.73
C THR A 200 6.41 19.56 -8.34
N ASP A 201 5.24 19.16 -8.85
CA ASP A 201 4.24 20.08 -9.38
C ASP A 201 2.90 19.93 -8.64
N PRO A 202 2.12 21.00 -8.45
CA PRO A 202 0.83 20.93 -7.79
C PRO A 202 -0.15 20.03 -8.54
N MET A 203 -0.85 19.18 -7.79
CA MET A 203 -1.98 18.38 -8.31
C MET A 203 -3.31 19.07 -7.99
N PRO A 204 -4.34 18.90 -8.86
CA PRO A 204 -5.65 19.53 -8.65
C PRO A 204 -6.32 19.17 -7.32
N SER A 205 -6.05 17.95 -6.80
CA SER A 205 -6.65 17.44 -5.57
C SER A 205 -5.78 17.60 -4.33
N MET A 206 -4.65 18.30 -4.38
CA MET A 206 -3.90 18.60 -3.16
C MET A 206 -4.78 19.38 -2.16
N PRO A 207 -4.65 19.13 -0.85
CA PRO A 207 -5.40 19.86 0.15
C PRO A 207 -5.18 21.36 0.02
N LEU A 208 -6.26 22.13 0.17
CA LEU A 208 -6.18 23.60 0.19
C LEU A 208 -5.55 24.07 1.51
N TYR A 209 -5.87 23.40 2.60
CA TYR A 209 -5.35 23.64 3.95
C TYR A 209 -5.76 22.49 4.89
N LEU A 210 -5.22 22.47 6.09
CA LEU A 210 -5.71 21.63 7.18
C LEU A 210 -6.67 22.42 8.06
N TRP A 211 -7.82 21.85 8.40
CA TRP A 211 -8.80 22.53 9.27
C TRP A 211 -8.19 22.84 10.64
N ASN A 212 -8.39 24.06 11.12
CA ASN A 212 -7.80 24.58 12.36
C ASN A 212 -6.27 24.61 12.39
N ASP A 213 -5.61 24.73 11.25
CA ASP A 213 -4.16 24.89 11.16
C ASP A 213 -3.79 26.39 11.07
N THR A 214 -3.33 26.94 12.17
CA THR A 214 -2.98 28.36 12.25
C THR A 214 -1.75 28.67 11.40
N ALA A 215 -1.92 29.57 10.42
CA ALA A 215 -0.87 30.00 9.48
C ALA A 215 -0.25 28.83 8.67
N ASP A 216 -1.03 27.78 8.41
CA ASP A 216 -0.63 26.60 7.66
C ASP A 216 0.63 25.90 8.20
N LYS A 217 0.91 26.08 9.48
CA LYS A 217 2.14 25.57 10.11
C LYS A 217 2.25 24.05 9.98
N ARG A 218 1.21 23.32 10.39
CA ARG A 218 1.17 21.86 10.33
C ARG A 218 1.18 21.36 8.88
N TYR A 219 0.56 22.10 7.96
CA TYR A 219 0.57 21.81 6.54
C TYR A 219 2.00 21.89 5.98
N GLN A 220 2.71 22.98 6.25
CA GLN A 220 4.09 23.19 5.83
C GLN A 220 5.04 22.13 6.43
N GLU A 221 4.96 21.88 7.73
CA GLU A 221 5.78 20.89 8.43
C GLU A 221 5.51 19.44 7.93
N SER A 222 4.26 19.14 7.54
CA SER A 222 3.91 17.77 7.07
C SER A 222 4.47 17.43 5.69
N TYR A 223 4.56 18.42 4.78
CA TYR A 223 4.80 18.13 3.38
C TYR A 223 5.98 18.85 2.76
N PHE A 224 6.43 19.98 3.32
CA PHE A 224 7.42 20.85 2.68
C PHE A 224 8.67 21.14 3.54
N ASP A 225 8.74 20.57 4.74
CA ASP A 225 9.86 20.81 5.67
C ASP A 225 11.20 20.30 5.10
N MET A 226 11.21 19.07 4.56
CA MET A 226 12.42 18.45 4.03
C MET A 226 12.82 18.99 2.65
N TYR A 227 11.84 19.27 1.78
CA TYR A 227 12.05 19.74 0.43
C TYR A 227 11.19 20.98 0.15
N PRO A 228 11.67 22.20 0.46
CA PRO A 228 10.88 23.42 0.31
C PRO A 228 10.27 23.55 -1.10
N GLY A 229 8.94 23.78 -1.15
CA GLY A 229 8.21 23.90 -2.41
C GLY A 229 7.87 22.59 -3.13
N ASN A 230 8.31 21.45 -2.63
CA ASN A 230 8.03 20.14 -3.19
C ASN A 230 7.32 19.25 -2.16
N TRP A 231 6.21 18.63 -2.56
CA TRP A 231 5.42 17.77 -1.68
C TRP A 231 6.12 16.45 -1.39
N ARG A 232 6.57 16.25 -0.16
CA ARG A 232 7.07 14.98 0.34
C ARG A 232 5.91 14.06 0.73
N HIS A 233 5.86 12.85 0.14
CA HIS A 233 4.77 11.91 0.44
C HIS A 233 5.06 11.01 1.63
N GLY A 234 6.30 10.66 1.85
CA GLY A 234 6.71 9.78 2.95
C GLY A 234 6.73 8.30 2.55
N ASP A 235 7.00 8.00 1.29
CA ASP A 235 7.23 6.66 0.76
C ASP A 235 8.61 6.57 0.09
N TRP A 236 9.24 5.41 0.15
CA TRP A 236 10.38 5.09 -0.70
C TRP A 236 9.92 4.61 -2.07
N VAL A 237 10.49 5.16 -3.11
CA VAL A 237 10.21 4.80 -4.49
C VAL A 237 11.49 4.63 -5.29
N LYS A 238 11.47 3.71 -6.26
CA LYS A 238 12.45 3.61 -7.32
C LYS A 238 11.71 3.70 -8.66
N PHE A 239 12.05 4.69 -9.49
CA PHE A 239 11.55 4.76 -10.86
C PHE A 239 12.48 4.02 -11.80
N THR A 240 11.89 3.14 -12.63
CA THR A 240 12.64 2.40 -13.64
C THR A 240 12.88 3.26 -14.90
N PRO A 241 13.92 2.95 -15.70
CA PRO A 241 14.19 3.68 -16.96
C PRO A 241 13.02 3.63 -17.95
N GLU A 242 12.19 2.60 -17.87
CA GLU A 242 10.98 2.43 -18.70
C GLU A 242 9.77 3.23 -18.20
N GLY A 243 9.90 3.94 -17.07
CA GLY A 243 8.88 4.82 -16.53
C GLY A 243 7.96 4.19 -15.48
N GLY A 244 8.14 2.90 -15.18
CA GLY A 244 7.46 2.24 -14.07
C GLY A 244 7.96 2.70 -12.70
N GLY A 245 7.26 2.31 -11.63
CA GLY A 245 7.64 2.63 -10.25
C GLY A 245 7.55 1.41 -9.34
N ILE A 246 8.49 1.31 -8.41
CA ILE A 246 8.51 0.28 -7.36
C ILE A 246 8.43 1.00 -6.03
N ILE A 247 7.38 0.73 -5.25
CA ILE A 247 7.23 1.26 -3.89
C ILE A 247 7.86 0.28 -2.91
N LEU A 248 8.74 0.79 -2.05
CA LEU A 248 9.50 -0.02 -1.09
C LEU A 248 9.03 0.16 0.36
N GLY A 249 7.91 0.87 0.57
CA GLY A 249 7.31 1.10 1.88
C GLY A 249 7.41 2.55 2.33
N ARG A 250 7.05 2.78 3.59
CA ARG A 250 7.03 4.13 4.19
C ARG A 250 8.45 4.62 4.51
N SER A 251 8.73 5.89 4.21
CA SER A 251 10.02 6.50 4.57
C SER A 251 10.06 6.94 6.04
N ASP A 252 8.90 7.21 6.65
CA ASP A 252 8.75 7.54 8.06
C ASP A 252 8.88 6.32 9.00
N SER A 253 8.68 5.11 8.47
CA SER A 253 8.92 3.84 9.17
C SER A 253 10.26 3.17 8.78
N THR A 254 11.11 3.89 8.07
CA THR A 254 12.39 3.37 7.57
C THR A 254 13.25 2.80 8.69
N ILE A 255 13.76 1.62 8.43
CA ILE A 255 14.77 0.98 9.24
C ILE A 255 16.13 1.51 8.81
N ASN A 256 16.83 2.20 9.71
CA ASN A 256 18.18 2.69 9.45
C ASN A 256 19.18 1.92 10.32
N ARG A 257 19.76 0.87 9.75
CA ARG A 257 20.69 0.02 10.48
C ARG A 257 22.12 0.20 9.97
N PHE A 258 23.01 0.68 10.84
CA PHE A 258 24.44 0.90 10.51
C PHE A 258 24.64 1.76 9.24
N GLY A 259 23.82 2.81 9.08
CA GLY A 259 23.88 3.71 7.93
C GLY A 259 23.22 3.18 6.66
N VAL A 260 22.67 1.96 6.69
CA VAL A 260 21.89 1.42 5.56
C VAL A 260 20.42 1.62 5.82
N ARG A 261 19.76 2.29 4.88
CA ARG A 261 18.30 2.46 4.86
C ARG A 261 17.66 1.26 4.20
N MET A 262 16.66 0.67 4.86
CA MET A 262 15.95 -0.53 4.41
C MET A 262 14.45 -0.28 4.50
N GLY A 263 13.70 -0.70 3.48
CA GLY A 263 12.25 -0.72 3.51
C GLY A 263 11.74 -1.93 4.30
N SER A 264 10.77 -1.72 5.18
CA SER A 264 10.11 -2.82 5.90
C SER A 264 9.43 -3.80 4.95
N SER A 265 8.89 -3.32 3.83
CA SER A 265 8.22 -4.13 2.81
C SER A 265 9.12 -5.18 2.14
N GLU A 266 10.44 -4.93 2.05
CA GLU A 266 11.39 -5.90 1.51
C GLU A 266 11.47 -7.13 2.42
N ILE A 267 11.52 -6.89 3.75
CA ILE A 267 11.53 -7.97 4.74
C ILE A 267 10.20 -8.72 4.73
N TYR A 268 9.06 -8.01 4.65
CA TYR A 268 7.74 -8.65 4.55
C TYR A 268 7.65 -9.55 3.33
N ALA A 269 8.03 -9.06 2.15
CA ALA A 269 8.00 -9.84 0.92
C ALA A 269 8.81 -11.15 1.06
N ALA A 270 10.00 -11.08 1.68
CA ALA A 270 10.84 -12.25 1.87
C ALA A 270 10.26 -13.26 2.89
N VAL A 271 9.70 -12.75 4.00
CA VAL A 271 9.26 -13.61 5.11
C VAL A 271 7.86 -14.18 4.86
N GLU A 272 6.95 -13.42 4.29
CA GLU A 272 5.57 -13.83 4.01
C GLU A 272 5.44 -14.76 2.79
N GLU A 273 6.50 -14.98 2.02
CA GLU A 273 6.59 -16.10 1.06
C GLU A 273 6.71 -17.46 1.73
N MET A 274 7.06 -17.50 3.01
CA MET A 274 7.24 -18.76 3.74
C MET A 274 5.89 -19.31 4.19
N PRO A 275 5.54 -20.58 3.91
CA PRO A 275 4.25 -21.15 4.28
C PRO A 275 4.02 -21.24 5.78
N GLU A 276 5.08 -21.10 6.58
CA GLU A 276 5.00 -21.08 8.04
C GLU A 276 4.60 -19.70 8.60
N VAL A 277 4.64 -18.64 7.80
CA VAL A 277 4.39 -17.26 8.22
C VAL A 277 3.13 -16.72 7.55
N ALA A 278 2.12 -16.44 8.33
CA ALA A 278 0.86 -15.88 7.86
C ALA A 278 0.91 -14.35 7.71
N ASP A 279 1.66 -13.66 8.59
CA ASP A 279 1.83 -12.21 8.57
C ASP A 279 3.10 -11.83 9.35
N SER A 280 3.62 -10.62 9.13
CA SER A 280 4.84 -10.16 9.81
C SER A 280 4.85 -8.65 10.05
N LEU A 281 5.62 -8.19 11.03
CA LEU A 281 5.88 -6.79 11.31
C LEU A 281 7.33 -6.60 11.74
N VAL A 282 8.05 -5.69 11.09
CA VAL A 282 9.40 -5.31 11.50
C VAL A 282 9.44 -3.82 11.78
N VAL A 283 10.13 -3.45 12.85
CA VAL A 283 10.36 -2.05 13.20
C VAL A 283 11.79 -1.85 13.66
N GLY A 284 12.37 -0.72 13.28
CA GLY A 284 13.67 -0.31 13.79
C GLY A 284 13.52 0.82 14.81
N TYR A 285 14.08 0.69 16.00
CA TYR A 285 14.00 1.71 17.04
C TYR A 285 15.30 1.77 17.86
N THR A 286 15.50 2.88 18.54
CA THR A 286 16.65 3.07 19.44
C THR A 286 16.15 3.07 20.88
N VAL A 287 16.75 2.26 21.73
CA VAL A 287 16.41 2.16 23.16
C VAL A 287 17.12 3.26 23.96
N HIS A 288 18.43 3.43 23.69
CA HIS A 288 19.30 4.48 24.21
C HIS A 288 20.23 4.91 23.08
N GLU A 289 20.90 6.04 23.20
CA GLU A 289 21.64 6.73 22.11
C GLU A 289 22.47 5.86 21.15
N GLU A 290 22.88 4.65 21.56
CA GLU A 290 23.68 3.73 20.74
C GLU A 290 23.06 2.32 20.56
N ASP A 291 21.95 1.97 21.25
CA ASP A 291 21.37 0.62 21.19
C ASP A 291 20.19 0.57 20.19
N TYR A 292 20.52 0.43 18.91
CA TYR A 292 19.53 0.25 17.85
C TYR A 292 19.05 -1.19 17.78
N ARG A 293 17.73 -1.40 17.80
CA ARG A 293 17.06 -2.69 17.75
C ARG A 293 16.16 -2.81 16.53
N MET A 294 16.12 -4.02 15.96
CA MET A 294 15.27 -4.35 14.82
C MET A 294 14.61 -5.72 15.05
N PRO A 295 13.58 -5.82 15.93
CA PRO A 295 12.81 -7.04 16.08
C PRO A 295 11.91 -7.30 14.88
N LEU A 296 11.74 -8.58 14.56
CA LEU A 296 10.74 -9.09 13.62
C LEU A 296 9.67 -9.83 14.42
N PHE A 297 8.43 -9.40 14.28
CA PHE A 297 7.26 -10.07 14.82
C PHE A 297 6.61 -10.89 13.71
N VAL A 298 6.26 -12.15 13.98
CA VAL A 298 5.64 -13.05 13.00
C VAL A 298 4.36 -13.65 13.56
N VAL A 299 3.33 -13.69 12.74
CA VAL A 299 2.14 -14.51 12.95
C VAL A 299 2.38 -15.82 12.23
N LEU A 300 2.32 -16.92 12.94
CA LEU A 300 2.58 -18.23 12.37
C LEU A 300 1.31 -18.86 11.80
N ALA A 301 1.48 -19.71 10.79
CA ALA A 301 0.38 -20.53 10.31
C ALA A 301 -0.18 -21.43 11.43
N ALA A 302 -1.46 -21.76 11.34
CA ALA A 302 -2.17 -22.48 12.41
C ALA A 302 -1.48 -23.79 12.81
N GLY A 303 -1.32 -23.99 14.12
CA GLY A 303 -0.71 -25.18 14.69
C GLY A 303 0.82 -25.18 14.75
N LEU A 304 1.48 -24.12 14.28
CA LEU A 304 2.94 -23.99 14.35
C LEU A 304 3.39 -23.19 15.57
N GLY A 305 4.57 -23.51 16.06
CA GLY A 305 5.27 -22.78 17.12
C GLY A 305 6.59 -22.22 16.61
N LEU A 306 7.02 -21.09 17.19
CA LEU A 306 8.31 -20.47 16.85
C LEU A 306 9.46 -21.12 17.64
N ASP A 307 10.06 -22.13 17.06
CA ASP A 307 11.23 -22.79 17.61
C ASP A 307 12.54 -22.24 17.00
N ALA A 308 13.67 -22.74 17.48
CA ALA A 308 14.99 -22.33 17.00
C ALA A 308 15.22 -22.69 15.53
N ALA A 309 14.67 -23.79 15.05
CA ALA A 309 14.81 -24.22 13.66
C ALA A 309 14.05 -23.28 12.71
N LEU A 310 12.83 -22.89 13.07
CA LEU A 310 12.05 -21.93 12.28
C LEU A 310 12.67 -20.52 12.28
N LYS A 311 13.19 -20.05 13.44
CA LYS A 311 13.96 -18.80 13.50
C LYS A 311 15.17 -18.83 12.56
N GLN A 312 15.89 -19.93 12.53
CA GLN A 312 17.05 -20.11 11.63
C GLN A 312 16.59 -20.11 10.15
N LYS A 313 15.49 -20.77 9.83
CA LYS A 313 14.91 -20.82 8.48
C LYS A 313 14.50 -19.41 8.00
N ILE A 314 13.83 -18.63 8.84
CA ILE A 314 13.45 -17.24 8.56
C ILE A 314 14.72 -16.39 8.30
N ASN A 315 15.72 -16.48 9.16
CA ASN A 315 16.97 -15.75 8.99
C ASN A 315 17.70 -16.15 7.70
N GLN A 316 17.69 -17.42 7.35
CA GLN A 316 18.28 -17.90 6.09
C GLN A 316 17.53 -17.36 4.88
N LYS A 317 16.18 -17.33 4.91
CA LYS A 317 15.35 -16.75 3.86
C LYS A 317 15.64 -15.27 3.66
N ILE A 318 15.68 -14.48 4.74
CA ILE A 318 16.01 -13.05 4.70
C ILE A 318 17.42 -12.84 4.13
N ARG A 319 18.41 -13.62 4.60
CA ARG A 319 19.78 -13.51 4.13
C ARG A 319 19.95 -13.81 2.65
N SER A 320 19.24 -14.83 2.14
CA SER A 320 19.34 -15.25 0.74
C SER A 320 18.57 -14.33 -0.22
N ALA A 321 17.40 -13.85 0.21
CA ALA A 321 16.55 -13.00 -0.62
C ALA A 321 17.02 -11.54 -0.64
N LEU A 322 17.60 -11.05 0.46
CA LEU A 322 18.00 -9.65 0.63
C LEU A 322 19.51 -9.51 0.93
N SER A 323 19.86 -9.39 2.20
CA SER A 323 21.26 -9.34 2.62
C SER A 323 21.42 -9.61 4.13
N PRO A 324 22.65 -9.89 4.62
CA PRO A 324 22.89 -10.04 6.06
C PRO A 324 22.49 -8.82 6.91
N ARG A 325 22.39 -7.63 6.33
CA ARG A 325 22.01 -6.41 7.05
C ARG A 325 20.52 -6.34 7.37
N HIS A 326 19.68 -7.11 6.66
CA HIS A 326 18.24 -7.21 6.89
C HIS A 326 17.87 -8.22 7.99
N LEU A 327 18.85 -8.92 8.57
CA LEU A 327 18.58 -9.89 9.63
C LEU A 327 18.05 -9.17 10.88
N PRO A 328 16.91 -9.58 11.44
CA PRO A 328 16.42 -9.04 12.70
C PRO A 328 17.35 -9.43 13.87
N ASP A 329 17.35 -8.61 14.92
CA ASP A 329 18.07 -8.93 16.14
C ASP A 329 17.37 -10.04 16.90
N GLU A 330 16.05 -10.01 16.89
CA GLU A 330 15.18 -11.00 17.54
C GLU A 330 13.96 -11.28 16.67
N ILE A 331 13.43 -12.52 16.78
CA ILE A 331 12.16 -12.93 16.14
C ILE A 331 11.19 -13.35 17.23
N TYR A 332 10.01 -12.75 17.23
CA TYR A 332 8.94 -13.01 18.20
C TYR A 332 7.68 -13.51 17.49
N ALA A 333 7.04 -14.53 18.03
CA ALA A 333 5.70 -14.92 17.60
C ALA A 333 4.65 -14.04 18.31
N ILE A 334 3.69 -13.55 17.55
CA ILE A 334 2.54 -12.77 18.03
C ILE A 334 1.24 -13.36 17.50
N ALA A 335 0.12 -13.06 18.17
CA ALA A 335 -1.18 -13.56 17.77
C ALA A 335 -1.69 -12.90 16.47
N GLU A 336 -1.45 -11.59 16.34
CA GLU A 336 -1.85 -10.80 15.16
C GLU A 336 -0.92 -9.59 14.99
N VAL A 337 -0.76 -9.13 13.75
CA VAL A 337 -0.05 -7.88 13.45
C VAL A 337 -0.98 -6.70 13.71
N PRO A 338 -0.59 -5.71 14.55
CA PRO A 338 -1.35 -4.48 14.70
C PRO A 338 -1.54 -3.79 13.35
N SER A 339 -2.79 -3.64 12.94
CA SER A 339 -3.15 -3.07 11.64
C SER A 339 -4.39 -2.19 11.74
N THR A 340 -4.57 -1.31 10.75
CA THR A 340 -5.81 -0.57 10.59
C THR A 340 -6.91 -1.52 10.09
N LEU A 341 -8.18 -1.10 10.17
CA LEU A 341 -9.33 -1.84 9.62
C LEU A 341 -9.18 -2.19 8.13
N ASN A 342 -8.31 -1.49 7.41
CA ASN A 342 -8.03 -1.72 5.99
C ASN A 342 -6.76 -2.56 5.76
N GLY A 343 -6.21 -3.19 6.79
CA GLY A 343 -5.04 -4.07 6.72
C GLY A 343 -3.69 -3.36 6.58
N LYS A 344 -3.61 -2.04 6.85
CA LYS A 344 -2.33 -1.33 6.87
C LYS A 344 -1.62 -1.57 8.20
N LYS A 345 -0.39 -2.10 8.16
CA LYS A 345 0.44 -2.37 9.33
C LYS A 345 0.78 -1.09 10.10
N LEU A 346 0.68 -1.12 11.42
CA LEU A 346 0.88 0.02 12.31
C LEU A 346 2.35 0.10 12.80
N GLU A 347 3.30 0.22 11.88
CA GLU A 347 4.74 0.25 12.18
C GLU A 347 5.12 1.40 13.11
N VAL A 348 4.68 2.62 12.82
CA VAL A 348 5.02 3.82 13.61
C VAL A 348 4.45 3.78 15.03
N PRO A 349 3.17 3.42 15.27
CA PRO A 349 2.67 3.20 16.61
C PRO A 349 3.45 2.14 17.40
N VAL A 350 3.75 1.00 16.78
CA VAL A 350 4.56 -0.06 17.42
C VAL A 350 5.96 0.43 17.76
N LYS A 351 6.61 1.15 16.83
CA LYS A 351 7.91 1.77 17.06
C LYS A 351 7.87 2.73 18.26
N LYS A 352 6.85 3.59 18.37
CA LYS A 352 6.68 4.50 19.51
C LYS A 352 6.59 3.75 20.84
N VAL A 353 5.74 2.71 20.90
CA VAL A 353 5.57 1.88 22.10
C VAL A 353 6.90 1.25 22.52
N LEU A 354 7.62 0.65 21.57
CA LEU A 354 8.92 0.02 21.84
C LEU A 354 10.01 1.03 22.25
N SER A 355 9.90 2.27 21.79
CA SER A 355 10.78 3.38 22.20
C SER A 355 10.36 4.02 23.53
N GLY A 356 9.32 3.51 24.22
CA GLY A 356 8.82 4.09 25.47
C GLY A 356 8.06 5.42 25.29
N ILE A 357 7.65 5.75 24.07
CA ILE A 357 6.88 6.96 23.74
C ILE A 357 5.40 6.64 23.88
N PRO A 358 4.63 7.37 24.71
CA PRO A 358 3.18 7.16 24.82
C PRO A 358 2.47 7.28 23.47
N LEU A 359 1.45 6.46 23.26
CA LEU A 359 0.47 6.66 22.19
C LEU A 359 -0.52 7.73 22.68
N GLU A 360 -0.58 8.88 22.01
CA GLU A 360 -1.56 9.93 22.27
C GLU A 360 -2.93 9.56 21.71
#